data_2b0c5e3f414aa79bb6ecdffd73cfabd6
#
_entry.id   2b0c5e3f414aa79bb6ecdffd73cfabd6
#
_cell.length_a   1.000
_cell.length_b   1.000
_cell.length_c   1.000
_cell.angle_alpha   90.00
_cell.angle_beta   90.00
_cell.angle_gamma   90.00
#
_symmetry.space_group_name_H-M   'P 1'
#
loop_
_entity.id
_entity.type
_entity.pdbx_description
1 polymer ?
#
loop_
_entity_poly.entity_id
_entity_poly.type
_entity_poly.pdbx_seq_one_letter_code
_entity_poly.pdbx_strand_id
1 'polypeptide(L)'
;VNSLTRERIDKKRWRTLGKAVRQQARAIDATPNERNAIERALAALMLACEMRSYREARSAPGPIIFDRGIPDVVGYLRLCGLPIPAPALRAAEQRRYANRVFIAPPWPAIFEQDAERKQTLAEAEATFHAMVDVYCGLGYELVALPLVPVAERARFVREQIAA
;
A
#
# COMPACT_ATOMS: atom_id res chain seq x y z
N VAL A 1 -2.43 3.86 -25.85
CA VAL A 1 -3.06 2.90 -24.91
C VAL A 1 -2.33 3.01 -23.60
N ASN A 2 -3.01 3.54 -22.62
CA ASN A 2 -2.60 4.02 -21.32
C ASN A 2 -1.68 3.06 -20.54
N SER A 3 -0.44 3.47 -20.28
CA SER A 3 0.49 2.82 -19.33
C SER A 3 -0.10 2.70 -17.92
N LEU A 4 -0.90 3.68 -17.50
CA LEU A 4 -1.64 3.68 -16.23
C LEU A 4 -2.63 2.52 -16.08
N THR A 5 -3.26 2.09 -17.17
CA THR A 5 -4.21 0.96 -17.17
C THR A 5 -3.47 -0.37 -16.98
N ARG A 6 -2.29 -0.50 -17.60
CA ARG A 6 -1.47 -1.71 -17.51
C ARG A 6 -0.92 -1.93 -16.10
N GLU A 7 -0.54 -0.86 -15.42
CA GLU A 7 0.02 -0.92 -14.07
C GLU A 7 -1.04 -1.21 -12.99
N ARG A 8 -2.26 -0.67 -13.15
CA ARG A 8 -3.41 -1.05 -12.30
C ARG A 8 -3.70 -2.54 -12.36
N ILE A 9 -3.58 -3.15 -13.56
CA ILE A 9 -3.78 -4.58 -13.76
C ILE A 9 -2.71 -5.38 -13.01
N ASP A 10 -1.46 -4.97 -13.07
CA ASP A 10 -0.35 -5.65 -12.39
C ASP A 10 -0.47 -5.57 -10.86
N LYS A 11 -0.81 -4.40 -10.30
CA LYS A 11 -1.02 -4.24 -8.84
C LYS A 11 -2.22 -5.07 -8.34
N LYS A 12 -3.31 -5.14 -9.10
CA LYS A 12 -4.46 -6.00 -8.78
C LYS A 12 -4.04 -7.47 -8.79
N ARG A 13 -3.26 -7.87 -9.78
CA ARG A 13 -2.76 -9.25 -9.93
C ARG A 13 -1.89 -9.66 -8.75
N TRP A 14 -1.04 -8.76 -8.26
CA TRP A 14 -0.20 -8.95 -7.06
C TRP A 14 -0.99 -9.16 -5.79
N ARG A 15 -1.99 -8.34 -5.57
CA ARG A 15 -2.88 -8.46 -4.41
C ARG A 15 -3.61 -9.80 -4.42
N THR A 16 -4.08 -10.21 -5.57
CA THR A 16 -4.76 -11.50 -5.76
C THR A 16 -3.80 -12.66 -5.49
N LEU A 17 -2.59 -12.62 -6.04
CA LEU A 17 -1.58 -13.65 -5.82
C LEU A 17 -1.17 -13.73 -4.34
N GLY A 18 -0.92 -12.60 -3.69
CA GLY A 18 -0.60 -12.56 -2.26
C GLY A 18 -1.70 -13.15 -1.38
N LYS A 19 -2.97 -12.87 -1.70
CA LYS A 19 -4.11 -13.49 -1.01
C LYS A 19 -4.13 -15.01 -1.22
N ALA A 20 -3.96 -15.46 -2.45
CA ALA A 20 -3.96 -16.90 -2.81
C ALA A 20 -2.82 -17.65 -2.10
N VAL A 21 -1.61 -17.09 -2.10
CA VAL A 21 -0.44 -17.69 -1.43
C VAL A 21 -0.66 -17.81 0.08
N ARG A 22 -1.19 -16.77 0.74
CA ARG A 22 -1.50 -16.84 2.18
C ARG A 22 -2.62 -17.83 2.49
N GLN A 23 -3.62 -17.91 1.63
CA GLN A 23 -4.70 -18.87 1.79
C GLN A 23 -4.16 -20.31 1.66
N GLN A 24 -3.29 -20.55 0.70
CA GLN A 24 -2.63 -21.85 0.53
C GLN A 24 -1.75 -22.21 1.72
N ALA A 25 -0.95 -21.26 2.22
CA ALA A 25 -0.12 -21.45 3.41
C ALA A 25 -0.95 -21.84 4.66
N ARG A 26 -2.15 -21.27 4.80
CA ARG A 26 -3.08 -21.66 5.88
C ARG A 26 -3.66 -23.06 5.65
N ALA A 27 -3.98 -23.41 4.40
CA ALA A 27 -4.57 -24.71 4.02
C ALA A 27 -3.61 -25.89 4.24
N ILE A 28 -2.29 -25.66 4.13
CA ILE A 28 -1.25 -26.69 4.36
C ILE A 28 -0.68 -26.64 5.79
N ASP A 29 -1.32 -25.90 6.68
CA ASP A 29 -0.87 -25.71 8.08
C ASP A 29 0.61 -25.31 8.21
N ALA A 30 1.02 -24.34 7.40
CA ALA A 30 2.40 -23.84 7.37
C ALA A 30 2.87 -23.40 8.76
N THR A 31 4.09 -23.77 9.11
CA THR A 31 4.74 -23.36 10.36
C THR A 31 4.90 -21.83 10.43
N PRO A 32 5.09 -21.25 11.63
CA PRO A 32 5.39 -19.82 11.76
C PRO A 32 6.58 -19.37 10.91
N ASN A 33 7.64 -20.18 10.80
CA ASN A 33 8.81 -19.86 9.99
C ASN A 33 8.49 -19.85 8.49
N GLU A 34 7.71 -20.78 8.00
CA GLU A 34 7.26 -20.82 6.60
C GLU A 34 6.35 -19.66 6.30
N ARG A 35 5.40 -19.31 7.19
CA ARG A 35 4.57 -18.11 7.04
C ARG A 35 5.42 -16.85 6.96
N ASN A 36 6.39 -16.68 7.85
CA ASN A 36 7.32 -15.55 7.83
C ASN A 36 8.16 -15.50 6.55
N ALA A 37 8.57 -16.63 6.00
CA ALA A 37 9.29 -16.71 4.73
C ALA A 37 8.41 -16.24 3.57
N ILE A 38 7.15 -16.65 3.55
CA ILE A 38 6.14 -16.22 2.57
C ILE A 38 5.94 -14.70 2.64
N GLU A 39 5.75 -14.14 3.84
CA GLU A 39 5.53 -12.70 4.00
C GLU A 39 6.76 -11.88 3.57
N ARG A 40 7.97 -12.35 3.85
CA ARG A 40 9.21 -11.73 3.35
C ARG A 40 9.29 -11.77 1.81
N ALA A 41 8.95 -12.90 1.20
CA ALA A 41 8.95 -13.03 -0.26
C ALA A 41 7.91 -12.09 -0.91
N LEU A 42 6.72 -11.99 -0.33
CA LEU A 42 5.68 -11.05 -0.77
C LEU A 42 6.13 -9.60 -0.65
N ALA A 43 6.77 -9.22 0.47
CA ALA A 43 7.31 -7.88 0.65
C ALA A 43 8.41 -7.53 -0.38
N ALA A 44 9.31 -8.47 -0.66
CA ALA A 44 10.36 -8.28 -1.67
C ALA A 44 9.76 -8.04 -3.07
N LEU A 45 8.71 -8.74 -3.38
CA LEU A 45 8.01 -8.65 -4.63
C LEU A 45 7.19 -7.35 -4.74
N MET A 46 6.51 -6.93 -3.65
CA MET A 46 5.87 -5.62 -3.56
C MET A 46 6.91 -4.52 -3.83
N LEU A 47 8.08 -4.59 -3.17
CA LEU A 47 9.16 -3.62 -3.37
C LEU A 47 9.60 -3.55 -4.82
N ALA A 48 9.83 -4.70 -5.47
CA ALA A 48 10.22 -4.73 -6.88
C ALA A 48 9.20 -4.07 -7.80
N CYS A 49 7.91 -4.29 -7.55
CA CYS A 49 6.82 -3.67 -8.30
C CYS A 49 6.74 -2.17 -8.06
N GLU A 50 6.79 -1.72 -6.79
CA GLU A 50 6.74 -0.29 -6.47
C GLU A 50 7.97 0.46 -7.03
N MET A 51 9.15 -0.15 -6.98
CA MET A 51 10.36 0.41 -7.59
C MET A 51 10.26 0.54 -9.11
N ARG A 52 9.60 -0.41 -9.78
CA ARG A 52 9.33 -0.34 -11.22
C ARG A 52 8.35 0.80 -11.51
N SER A 53 7.21 0.82 -10.82
CA SER A 53 6.20 1.87 -10.93
C SER A 53 6.78 3.26 -10.74
N TYR A 54 7.61 3.42 -9.72
CA TYR A 54 8.28 4.68 -9.44
C TYR A 54 9.19 5.12 -10.59
N ARG A 55 9.97 4.19 -11.19
CA ARG A 55 10.85 4.51 -12.33
C ARG A 55 10.05 4.90 -13.57
N GLU A 56 9.00 4.17 -13.89
CA GLU A 56 8.13 4.43 -15.04
C GLU A 56 7.42 5.79 -14.91
N ALA A 57 6.99 6.15 -13.71
CA ALA A 57 6.33 7.42 -13.44
C ALA A 57 7.23 8.65 -13.65
N ARG A 58 8.55 8.52 -13.45
CA ARG A 58 9.48 9.66 -13.56
C ARG A 58 9.55 10.27 -14.97
N SER A 59 9.21 9.51 -15.98
CA SER A 59 9.22 9.96 -17.38
C SER A 59 7.83 10.34 -17.91
N ALA A 60 6.79 10.17 -17.10
CA ALA A 60 5.43 10.46 -17.53
C ALA A 60 5.09 11.96 -17.31
N PRO A 61 4.34 12.58 -18.24
CA PRO A 61 3.92 13.98 -18.08
C PRO A 61 2.78 14.09 -17.05
N GLY A 62 2.78 15.19 -16.29
CA GLY A 62 1.72 15.57 -15.36
C GLY A 62 1.74 14.82 -14.01
N PRO A 63 0.76 15.08 -13.16
CA PRO A 63 0.67 14.45 -11.86
C PRO A 63 0.26 12.97 -11.99
N ILE A 64 0.95 12.09 -11.26
CA ILE A 64 0.65 10.66 -11.19
C ILE A 64 0.23 10.32 -9.77
N ILE A 65 -0.91 9.63 -9.65
CA ILE A 65 -1.41 9.15 -8.37
C ILE A 65 -1.02 7.68 -8.22
N PHE A 66 -0.27 7.39 -7.16
CA PHE A 66 0.05 6.03 -6.77
C PHE A 66 -1.00 5.51 -5.79
N ASP A 67 -1.55 4.34 -6.07
CA ASP A 67 -2.31 3.57 -5.09
C ASP A 67 -1.31 2.68 -4.34
N ARG A 68 -0.86 3.14 -3.19
CA ARG A 68 0.28 2.67 -2.40
C ARG A 68 1.63 3.05 -3.02
N GLY A 69 2.69 2.88 -2.24
CA GLY A 69 4.04 3.19 -2.65
C GLY A 69 5.09 2.37 -1.91
N ILE A 70 6.36 2.71 -2.11
CA ILE A 70 7.50 2.03 -1.46
C ILE A 70 7.38 2.05 0.08
N PRO A 71 6.96 3.14 0.76
CA PRO A 71 6.78 3.14 2.21
C PRO A 71 5.76 2.11 2.72
N ASP A 72 4.75 1.76 1.92
CA ASP A 72 3.77 0.72 2.29
C ASP A 72 4.42 -0.65 2.50
N VAL A 73 5.54 -0.94 1.83
CA VAL A 73 6.29 -2.20 2.03
C VAL A 73 6.91 -2.24 3.43
N VAL A 74 7.40 -1.10 3.91
CA VAL A 74 7.93 -0.96 5.27
C VAL A 74 6.81 -1.15 6.30
N GLY A 75 5.66 -0.50 6.09
CA GLY A 75 4.48 -0.65 6.95
C GLY A 75 3.95 -2.08 6.98
N TYR A 76 3.93 -2.73 5.83
CA TYR A 76 3.54 -4.14 5.73
C TYR A 76 4.44 -5.07 6.55
N LEU A 77 5.76 -4.92 6.43
CA LEU A 77 6.71 -5.72 7.23
C LEU A 77 6.56 -5.47 8.73
N ARG A 78 6.31 -4.22 9.16
CA ARG A 78 6.01 -3.89 10.56
C ARG A 78 4.75 -4.59 11.05
N LEU A 79 3.68 -4.57 10.28
CA LEU A 79 2.42 -5.25 10.59
C LEU A 79 2.60 -6.77 10.73
N CYS A 80 3.50 -7.35 9.94
CA CYS A 80 3.86 -8.77 10.04
C CYS A 80 4.81 -9.09 11.20
N GLY A 81 5.29 -8.10 11.95
CA GLY A 81 6.31 -8.28 12.99
C GLY A 81 7.67 -8.73 12.43
N LEU A 82 7.96 -8.41 11.17
CA LEU A 82 9.16 -8.85 10.47
C LEU A 82 10.23 -7.77 10.42
N PRO A 83 11.53 -8.14 10.46
CA PRO A 83 12.62 -7.20 10.25
C PRO A 83 12.51 -6.53 8.88
N ILE A 84 12.79 -5.23 8.84
CA ILE A 84 12.79 -4.46 7.59
C ILE A 84 14.16 -4.60 6.93
N PRO A 85 14.25 -5.21 5.73
CA PRO A 85 15.52 -5.31 5.02
C PRO A 85 16.08 -3.93 4.67
N ALA A 86 17.38 -3.75 4.82
CA ALA A 86 18.06 -2.49 4.50
C ALA A 86 17.77 -1.96 3.07
N PRO A 87 17.63 -2.80 2.03
CA PRO A 87 17.21 -2.31 0.70
C PRO A 87 15.82 -1.67 0.69
N ALA A 88 14.86 -2.19 1.47
CA ALA A 88 13.50 -1.63 1.55
C ALA A 88 13.50 -0.27 2.25
N LEU A 89 14.25 -0.15 3.36
CA LEU A 89 14.38 1.10 4.09
C LEU A 89 15.06 2.17 3.22
N ARG A 90 16.22 1.86 2.63
CA ARG A 90 16.90 2.78 1.71
C ARG A 90 16.04 3.20 0.53
N ALA A 91 15.24 2.28 -0.03
CA ALA A 91 14.34 2.64 -1.12
C ALA A 91 13.25 3.62 -0.66
N ALA A 92 12.66 3.43 0.51
CA ALA A 92 11.64 4.32 1.09
C ALA A 92 12.21 5.72 1.40
N GLU A 93 13.46 5.80 1.85
CA GLU A 93 14.15 7.07 2.14
C GLU A 93 14.55 7.82 0.88
N GLN A 94 15.08 7.12 -0.14
CA GLN A 94 15.69 7.73 -1.31
C GLN A 94 14.71 7.96 -2.48
N ARG A 95 13.66 7.16 -2.58
CA ARG A 95 12.67 7.26 -3.66
C ARG A 95 11.46 8.05 -3.18
N ARG A 96 11.63 9.38 -3.19
CA ARG A 96 10.62 10.29 -2.64
C ARG A 96 9.49 10.54 -3.63
N TYR A 97 8.26 10.47 -3.15
CA TYR A 97 7.05 10.97 -3.79
C TYR A 97 6.87 12.47 -3.48
N ALA A 98 5.78 13.07 -3.95
CA ALA A 98 5.38 14.39 -3.48
C ALA A 98 5.25 14.38 -1.94
N ASN A 99 5.58 15.50 -1.29
CA ASN A 99 5.59 15.56 0.18
C ASN A 99 4.24 15.25 0.80
N ARG A 100 3.16 15.65 0.12
CA ARG A 100 1.78 15.42 0.57
C ARG A 100 1.30 14.04 0.14
N VAL A 101 0.85 13.25 1.11
CA VAL A 101 0.33 11.89 0.90
C VAL A 101 -1.08 11.80 1.45
N PHE A 102 -2.01 11.36 0.62
CA PHE A 102 -3.39 11.16 1.03
C PHE A 102 -3.54 9.81 1.73
N ILE A 103 -4.14 9.83 2.93
CA ILE A 103 -4.39 8.62 3.70
C ILE A 103 -5.89 8.45 3.93
N ALA A 104 -6.41 7.24 3.70
CA ALA A 104 -7.81 6.93 3.95
C ALA A 104 -7.97 6.42 5.39
N PRO A 105 -8.62 7.19 6.29
CA PRO A 105 -8.90 6.70 7.64
C PRO A 105 -9.88 5.53 7.61
N PRO A 106 -9.88 4.65 8.62
CA PRO A 106 -10.91 3.65 8.80
C PRO A 106 -12.30 4.32 8.84
N TRP A 107 -13.26 3.72 8.17
CA TRP A 107 -14.63 4.25 8.11
C TRP A 107 -15.63 3.18 8.51
N PRO A 108 -15.95 3.04 9.82
CA PRO A 108 -16.82 1.97 10.32
C PRO A 108 -18.20 1.94 9.67
N ALA A 109 -18.79 3.12 9.34
CA ALA A 109 -20.12 3.21 8.79
C ALA A 109 -20.30 2.56 7.40
N ILE A 110 -19.21 2.39 6.64
CA ILE A 110 -19.23 1.72 5.33
C ILE A 110 -18.33 0.47 5.30
N PHE A 111 -17.88 0.04 6.47
CA PHE A 111 -17.03 -1.13 6.55
C PHE A 111 -17.88 -2.39 6.43
N GLU A 112 -17.78 -3.04 5.28
CA GLU A 112 -18.40 -4.33 5.01
C GLU A 112 -17.32 -5.38 4.76
N GLN A 113 -17.51 -6.57 5.33
CA GLN A 113 -16.73 -7.75 4.98
C GLN A 113 -17.44 -8.46 3.83
N ASP A 114 -16.74 -8.57 2.70
CA ASP A 114 -17.22 -9.30 1.53
C ASP A 114 -16.23 -10.41 1.14
N ALA A 115 -16.50 -11.11 0.05
CA ALA A 115 -15.64 -12.17 -0.46
C ALA A 115 -14.22 -11.68 -0.80
N GLU A 116 -14.05 -10.40 -1.12
CA GLU A 116 -12.76 -9.79 -1.43
C GLU A 116 -12.09 -9.18 -0.20
N ARG A 117 -12.85 -8.65 0.75
CA ARG A 117 -12.36 -7.99 1.99
C ARG A 117 -12.55 -8.92 3.19
N LYS A 118 -11.51 -9.72 3.49
CA LYS A 118 -11.47 -10.59 4.68
C LYS A 118 -10.87 -9.91 5.91
N GLN A 119 -10.36 -8.70 5.76
CA GLN A 119 -9.76 -7.93 6.85
C GLN A 119 -10.85 -7.45 7.81
N THR A 120 -10.62 -7.60 9.10
CA THR A 120 -11.49 -7.05 10.15
C THR A 120 -11.30 -5.54 10.28
N LEU A 121 -12.23 -4.85 10.94
CA LEU A 121 -12.09 -3.42 11.22
C LEU A 121 -10.82 -3.15 12.05
N ALA A 122 -10.55 -3.95 13.07
CA ALA A 122 -9.34 -3.83 13.89
C ALA A 122 -8.05 -3.99 13.09
N GLU A 123 -8.00 -4.92 12.13
CA GLU A 123 -6.87 -5.06 11.21
C GLU A 123 -6.73 -3.85 10.26
N ALA A 124 -7.85 -3.26 9.82
CA ALA A 124 -7.84 -2.05 9.01
C ALA A 124 -7.31 -0.85 9.80
N GLU A 125 -7.69 -0.72 11.06
CA GLU A 125 -7.19 0.30 11.99
C GLU A 125 -5.68 0.12 12.27
N ALA A 126 -5.24 -1.10 12.56
CA ALA A 126 -3.82 -1.40 12.73
C ALA A 126 -3.01 -1.07 11.47
N THR A 127 -3.56 -1.38 10.29
CA THR A 127 -2.93 -1.02 9.02
C THR A 127 -2.83 0.49 8.85
N PHE A 128 -3.89 1.23 9.15
CA PHE A 128 -3.90 2.68 9.09
C PHE A 128 -2.81 3.29 9.99
N HIS A 129 -2.76 2.89 11.26
CA HIS A 129 -1.76 3.40 12.20
C HIS A 129 -0.33 3.07 11.77
N ALA A 130 -0.07 1.84 11.32
CA ALA A 130 1.24 1.46 10.81
C ALA A 130 1.68 2.31 9.60
N MET A 131 0.75 2.67 8.70
CA MET A 131 1.05 3.56 7.58
C MET A 131 1.28 4.99 8.03
N VAL A 132 0.47 5.51 8.97
CA VAL A 132 0.70 6.84 9.58
C VAL A 132 2.12 6.92 10.15
N ASP A 133 2.52 5.96 10.97
CA ASP A 133 3.83 5.93 11.62
C ASP A 133 4.99 5.90 10.61
N VAL A 134 4.84 5.10 9.54
CA VAL A 134 5.88 4.99 8.51
C VAL A 134 6.01 6.27 7.70
N TYR A 135 4.90 6.81 7.21
CA TYR A 135 4.94 8.00 6.37
C TYR A 135 5.37 9.24 7.16
N CYS A 136 4.86 9.43 8.39
CA CYS A 136 5.32 10.49 9.29
C CYS A 136 6.80 10.34 9.64
N GLY A 137 7.26 9.13 9.96
CA GLY A 137 8.66 8.84 10.25
C GLY A 137 9.61 9.10 9.07
N LEU A 138 9.10 9.03 7.85
CA LEU A 138 9.81 9.40 6.62
C LEU A 138 9.67 10.90 6.27
N GLY A 139 8.98 11.70 7.10
CA GLY A 139 8.81 13.12 6.92
C GLY A 139 7.80 13.54 5.84
N TYR A 140 6.80 12.69 5.55
CA TYR A 140 5.69 13.07 4.69
C TYR A 140 4.61 13.82 5.47
N GLU A 141 3.93 14.74 4.79
CA GLU A 141 2.71 15.39 5.25
C GLU A 141 1.51 14.52 4.91
N LEU A 142 0.79 14.04 5.94
CA LEU A 142 -0.39 13.22 5.73
C LEU A 142 -1.66 14.06 5.67
N VAL A 143 -2.42 13.90 4.60
CA VAL A 143 -3.72 14.52 4.40
C VAL A 143 -4.79 13.44 4.47
N ALA A 144 -5.61 13.46 5.53
CA ALA A 144 -6.70 12.52 5.69
C ALA A 144 -7.78 12.77 4.65
N LEU A 145 -8.20 11.72 3.95
CA LEU A 145 -9.35 11.78 3.07
C LEU A 145 -10.64 11.96 3.89
N PRO A 146 -11.54 12.87 3.50
CA PRO A 146 -12.81 13.06 4.19
C PRO A 146 -13.69 11.81 4.09
N LEU A 147 -14.50 11.57 5.12
CA LEU A 147 -15.46 10.46 5.18
C LEU A 147 -16.75 10.83 4.45
N VAL A 148 -16.64 10.99 3.14
CA VAL A 148 -17.73 11.40 2.22
C VAL A 148 -17.75 10.47 1.00
N PRO A 149 -18.81 10.49 0.16
CA PRO A 149 -18.90 9.68 -1.05
C PRO A 149 -17.70 9.83 -1.99
N VAL A 150 -17.45 8.82 -2.81
CA VAL A 150 -16.26 8.71 -3.70
C VAL A 150 -16.08 9.94 -4.58
N ALA A 151 -17.17 10.50 -5.14
CA ALA A 151 -17.10 11.68 -6.01
C ALA A 151 -16.56 12.91 -5.28
N GLU A 152 -16.97 13.12 -4.04
CA GLU A 152 -16.51 14.23 -3.20
C GLU A 152 -15.07 14.04 -2.75
N ARG A 153 -14.65 12.82 -2.40
CA ARG A 153 -13.23 12.49 -2.13
C ARG A 153 -12.34 12.75 -3.34
N ALA A 154 -12.81 12.37 -4.54
CA ALA A 154 -12.07 12.61 -5.77
C ALA A 154 -11.94 14.12 -6.09
N ARG A 155 -12.98 14.91 -5.80
CA ARG A 155 -12.94 16.37 -5.90
C ARG A 155 -11.93 16.95 -4.92
N PHE A 156 -12.01 16.57 -3.65
CA PHE A 156 -11.08 17.00 -2.61
C PHE A 156 -9.62 16.74 -3.01
N VAL A 157 -9.28 15.53 -3.47
CA VAL A 157 -7.90 15.21 -3.92
C VAL A 157 -7.48 16.10 -5.07
N ARG A 158 -8.34 16.34 -6.06
CA ARG A 158 -8.02 17.23 -7.20
C ARG A 158 -7.74 18.66 -6.76
N GLU A 159 -8.53 19.19 -5.84
CA GLU A 159 -8.35 20.54 -5.28
C GLU A 159 -7.01 20.63 -4.51
N GLN A 160 -6.66 19.61 -3.73
CA GLN A 160 -5.41 19.56 -2.99
C GLN A 160 -4.17 19.41 -3.89
N ILE A 161 -4.30 18.84 -5.08
CA ILE A 161 -3.19 18.72 -6.04
C ILE A 161 -3.02 20.01 -6.84
N ALA A 162 -4.09 20.77 -7.05
CA ALA A 162 -4.06 22.03 -7.81
C ALA A 162 -3.58 23.23 -6.98
N ALA A 163 -3.62 23.11 -5.65
CA ALA A 163 -3.16 24.14 -4.69
C ALA A 163 -1.64 24.07 -4.49
#